data_68bd36fb6092f23b71cde427185ae68f
#
_entry.id   68bd36fb6092f23b71cde427185ae68f
#
_cell.length_a   1.000
_cell.length_b   1.000
_cell.length_c   1.000
_cell.angle_alpha   90.00
_cell.angle_beta   90.00
_cell.angle_gamma   90.00
#
_symmetry.space_group_name_H-M   'P 1'
#
loop_
_entity.id
_entity.type
_entity.pdbx_description
1 polymer ?
#
loop_
_entity_poly.entity_id
_entity_poly.type
_entity_poly.pdbx_seq_one_letter_code
_entity_poly.pdbx_strand_id
1 'polypeptide(L)'
;MLHNKRKVDVWTFVSLVIMAAFILTLLYPMIKIFRLAVLDESGRFTLQNFATFFSKPYYSRTILNSFELAVLITLCSLLIGIPFSYFYSFYVLKGAKTIFILSILCCMSAPFIGAYAWILLLGRSGVLTVFLENTLHIKMFGSIYGMGGIVLVETLKLFPLVFIYMNGAFKNIDNSLLEASANLGCVGVNRLLKIILRLCMPTILAASLLVFMRSFADFGTPLLLGEGFRTFPVEIYNQYLGENGTDFHFAATISVIAIVITALVFALQKWGTNKFKFSINALHPVQKKNPGLFGGILMNAYCYLIIAFSFLPQLYVIYLSFKKCDMAVFKAGFSFDSYRAAARRLLFRSFSNSLIISGLALLVIILLSIFIAYLVVRRSNLWNNLIDSISMIPYIIPGSVIGIALVIAFSNKPLALTGTMLIMIISFVIRRMPYTIRSATANLIQIPMSIEEASISLGTSKLKTFRAVTVPMMTNGILSGAILSWVSLVTELSSSIILYNNSTITLTMSAYVSIAMGNYGMACAFSSILTVLTFVSLLVYLKVSGAEDIQV
;
A
#
# COMPACT_ATOMS: atom_id res chain seq x y z
N MET A 1 -33.65 31.00 31.56
CA MET A 1 -32.30 30.56 31.22
C MET A 1 -32.02 29.21 31.92
N LEU A 2 -32.38 28.09 31.30
CA LEU A 2 -32.13 26.77 31.83
C LEU A 2 -30.76 26.30 31.34
N HIS A 3 -29.84 26.17 32.26
CA HIS A 3 -28.50 25.60 32.10
C HIS A 3 -28.65 24.13 31.71
N ASN A 4 -28.72 23.85 30.41
CA ASN A 4 -28.75 22.50 29.88
C ASN A 4 -27.36 21.91 30.08
N LYS A 5 -27.10 21.25 31.24
CA LYS A 5 -25.93 20.42 31.44
C LYS A 5 -25.96 19.35 30.34
N ARG A 6 -25.23 19.55 29.22
CA ARG A 6 -25.02 18.54 28.21
C ARG A 6 -24.46 17.31 28.91
N LYS A 7 -25.31 16.30 29.16
CA LYS A 7 -24.85 14.97 29.56
C LYS A 7 -23.83 14.55 28.51
N VAL A 8 -22.61 14.30 28.94
CA VAL A 8 -21.55 13.79 28.07
C VAL A 8 -22.08 12.50 27.43
N ASP A 9 -22.42 12.57 26.15
CA ASP A 9 -22.89 11.40 25.39
C ASP A 9 -21.72 10.39 25.29
N VAL A 10 -22.01 9.10 25.34
CA VAL A 10 -21.02 8.01 25.18
C VAL A 10 -20.13 8.25 23.96
N TRP A 11 -20.70 8.79 22.88
CA TRP A 11 -19.97 9.11 21.66
C TRP A 11 -18.93 10.24 21.82
N THR A 12 -19.22 11.21 22.66
CA THR A 12 -18.24 12.27 23.01
C THR A 12 -17.07 11.66 23.78
N PHE A 13 -17.34 10.75 24.71
CA PHE A 13 -16.27 10.02 25.41
C PHE A 13 -15.43 9.20 24.45
N VAL A 14 -16.04 8.44 23.53
CA VAL A 14 -15.34 7.65 22.50
C VAL A 14 -14.47 8.56 21.62
N SER A 15 -14.99 9.72 21.18
CA SER A 15 -14.20 10.66 20.36
C SER A 15 -13.01 11.24 21.11
N LEU A 16 -13.14 11.53 22.41
CA LEU A 16 -12.04 11.99 23.24
C LEU A 16 -10.96 10.92 23.42
N VAL A 17 -11.34 9.67 23.65
CA VAL A 17 -10.38 8.55 23.78
C VAL A 17 -9.60 8.34 22.47
N ILE A 18 -10.28 8.35 21.32
CA ILE A 18 -9.63 8.23 20.01
C ILE A 18 -8.68 9.40 19.75
N MET A 19 -9.12 10.62 20.05
CA MET A 19 -8.27 11.81 19.90
C MET A 19 -7.03 11.74 20.81
N ALA A 20 -7.20 11.33 22.06
CA ALA A 20 -6.08 11.16 22.99
C ALA A 20 -5.08 10.08 22.48
N ALA A 21 -5.59 8.98 21.94
CA ALA A 21 -4.75 7.95 21.31
C ALA A 21 -3.98 8.53 20.11
N PHE A 22 -4.62 9.30 19.22
CA PHE A 22 -3.93 9.94 18.10
C PHE A 22 -2.92 11.00 18.52
N ILE A 23 -3.24 11.78 19.56
CA ILE A 23 -2.27 12.74 20.12
C ILE A 23 -1.02 12.01 20.60
N LEU A 24 -1.20 10.92 21.35
CA LEU A 24 -0.06 10.17 21.93
C LEU A 24 0.72 9.40 20.88
N THR A 25 0.05 8.68 19.98
CA THR A 25 0.72 7.72 19.09
C THR A 25 1.14 8.32 17.74
N LEU A 26 0.53 9.42 17.31
CA LEU A 26 0.82 10.04 16.01
C LEU A 26 1.34 11.47 16.16
N LEU A 27 0.58 12.38 16.80
CA LEU A 27 0.96 13.79 16.84
C LEU A 27 2.21 14.03 17.71
N TYR A 28 2.31 13.38 18.88
CA TYR A 28 3.47 13.52 19.75
C TYR A 28 4.79 13.07 19.07
N PRO A 29 4.87 11.89 18.43
CA PRO A 29 6.05 11.52 17.63
C PRO A 29 6.35 12.52 16.51
N MET A 30 5.33 13.01 15.80
CA MET A 30 5.54 14.03 14.76
C MET A 30 6.11 15.33 15.33
N ILE A 31 5.56 15.83 16.43
CA ILE A 31 6.09 17.05 17.10
C ILE A 31 7.55 16.84 17.54
N LYS A 32 7.89 15.65 18.05
CA LYS A 32 9.26 15.33 18.45
C LYS A 32 10.24 15.36 17.28
N ILE A 33 9.84 14.79 16.12
CA ILE A 33 10.70 14.81 14.92
C ILE A 33 10.85 16.24 14.37
N PHE A 34 9.77 17.05 14.35
CA PHE A 34 9.84 18.45 13.97
C PHE A 34 10.78 19.25 14.90
N ARG A 35 10.66 19.04 16.21
CA ARG A 35 11.54 19.67 17.18
C ARG A 35 13.00 19.29 16.95
N LEU A 36 13.29 18.01 16.73
CA LEU A 36 14.64 17.52 16.51
C LEU A 36 15.25 18.06 15.19
N ALA A 37 14.45 18.25 14.17
CA ALA A 37 14.88 18.79 12.88
C ALA A 37 15.34 20.26 12.95
N VAL A 38 14.81 21.06 13.90
CA VAL A 38 15.10 22.49 14.04
C VAL A 38 15.99 22.83 15.24
N LEU A 39 16.47 21.83 16.00
CA LEU A 39 17.38 22.02 17.11
C LEU A 39 18.73 21.38 16.81
N ASP A 40 19.80 21.99 17.26
CA ASP A 40 21.15 21.39 17.30
C ASP A 40 21.35 20.50 18.54
N GLU A 41 22.52 19.85 18.67
CA GLU A 41 22.86 19.03 19.81
C GLU A 41 22.89 19.82 21.15
N SER A 42 23.08 21.13 21.10
CA SER A 42 23.03 22.03 22.26
C SER A 42 21.63 22.52 22.61
N GLY A 43 20.60 22.11 21.82
CA GLY A 43 19.20 22.52 22.00
C GLY A 43 18.88 23.92 21.49
N ARG A 44 19.77 24.56 20.71
CA ARG A 44 19.55 25.88 20.11
C ARG A 44 18.85 25.72 18.77
N PHE A 45 18.01 26.69 18.41
CA PHE A 45 17.34 26.69 17.11
C PHE A 45 18.33 26.87 15.96
N THR A 46 18.29 25.97 15.01
CA THR A 46 19.14 26.00 13.81
C THR A 46 18.41 25.49 12.58
N LEU A 47 18.69 26.06 11.43
CA LEU A 47 18.25 25.59 10.11
C LEU A 47 19.42 25.07 9.28
N GLN A 48 20.60 24.86 9.90
CA GLN A 48 21.80 24.45 9.21
C GLN A 48 21.64 23.10 8.50
N ASN A 49 20.92 22.15 9.10
CA ASN A 49 20.65 20.85 8.49
C ASN A 49 19.78 20.98 7.22
N PHE A 50 18.82 21.89 7.23
CA PHE A 50 18.04 22.21 6.01
C PHE A 50 18.94 22.85 4.94
N ALA A 51 19.78 23.82 5.32
CA ALA A 51 20.73 24.43 4.41
C ALA A 51 21.71 23.39 3.83
N THR A 52 22.24 22.49 4.65
CA THR A 52 23.10 21.37 4.22
C THR A 52 22.40 20.44 3.25
N PHE A 53 21.12 20.12 3.50
CA PHE A 53 20.34 19.26 2.62
C PHE A 53 20.16 19.86 1.22
N PHE A 54 19.80 21.14 1.13
CA PHE A 54 19.58 21.81 -0.15
C PHE A 54 20.86 22.22 -0.86
N SER A 55 21.95 22.52 -0.14
CA SER A 55 23.24 22.92 -0.72
C SER A 55 24.03 21.76 -1.30
N LYS A 56 23.87 20.54 -0.77
CA LYS A 56 24.58 19.36 -1.26
C LYS A 56 23.72 18.60 -2.29
N PRO A 57 24.13 18.56 -3.58
CA PRO A 57 23.39 17.83 -4.63
C PRO A 57 23.14 16.35 -4.32
N TYR A 58 24.03 15.75 -3.52
CA TYR A 58 23.90 14.38 -3.04
C TYR A 58 22.57 14.13 -2.32
N TYR A 59 22.12 15.05 -1.47
CA TYR A 59 20.87 14.92 -0.73
C TYR A 59 19.65 15.45 -1.50
N SER A 60 19.77 16.68 -2.05
CA SER A 60 18.62 17.31 -2.74
C SER A 60 18.17 16.52 -3.96
N ARG A 61 19.10 15.84 -4.66
CA ARG A 61 18.77 14.99 -5.81
C ARG A 61 17.90 13.78 -5.44
N THR A 62 17.93 13.31 -4.19
CA THR A 62 17.09 12.19 -3.74
C THR A 62 15.60 12.49 -3.84
N ILE A 63 15.20 13.75 -3.63
CA ILE A 63 13.81 14.20 -3.83
C ILE A 63 13.45 14.19 -5.31
N LEU A 64 14.30 14.77 -6.15
CA LEU A 64 14.10 14.80 -7.61
C LEU A 64 14.00 13.38 -8.17
N ASN A 65 14.94 12.51 -7.79
CA ASN A 65 14.92 11.10 -8.18
C ASN A 65 13.61 10.41 -7.78
N SER A 66 13.14 10.64 -6.55
CA SER A 66 11.89 10.05 -6.07
C SER A 66 10.68 10.58 -6.85
N PHE A 67 10.69 11.87 -7.21
CA PHE A 67 9.63 12.50 -7.98
C PHE A 67 9.61 11.99 -9.43
N GLU A 68 10.75 11.99 -10.12
CA GLU A 68 10.92 11.45 -11.48
C GLU A 68 10.47 9.98 -11.53
N LEU A 69 10.92 9.18 -10.56
CA LEU A 69 10.55 7.78 -10.43
C LEU A 69 9.03 7.63 -10.29
N ALA A 70 8.41 8.36 -9.37
CA ALA A 70 6.98 8.28 -9.12
C ALA A 70 6.13 8.71 -10.33
N VAL A 71 6.56 9.74 -11.06
CA VAL A 71 5.91 10.17 -12.31
C VAL A 71 6.00 9.09 -13.37
N LEU A 72 7.20 8.53 -13.62
CA LEU A 72 7.39 7.48 -14.62
C LEU A 72 6.60 6.22 -14.31
N ILE A 73 6.65 5.75 -13.07
CA ILE A 73 5.87 4.58 -12.64
C ILE A 73 4.38 4.83 -12.80
N THR A 74 3.90 6.04 -12.47
CA THR A 74 2.50 6.40 -12.65
C THR A 74 2.10 6.35 -14.12
N LEU A 75 2.87 6.96 -14.99
CA LEU A 75 2.61 6.94 -16.44
C LEU A 75 2.62 5.51 -17.00
N CYS A 76 3.62 4.71 -16.67
CA CYS A 76 3.71 3.31 -17.10
C CYS A 76 2.54 2.47 -16.56
N SER A 77 2.16 2.68 -15.28
CA SER A 77 1.02 1.97 -14.69
C SER A 77 -0.31 2.33 -15.34
N LEU A 78 -0.50 3.59 -15.75
CA LEU A 78 -1.67 4.02 -16.52
C LEU A 78 -1.67 3.42 -17.92
N LEU A 79 -0.52 3.42 -18.60
CA LEU A 79 -0.38 2.85 -19.96
C LEU A 79 -0.72 1.36 -19.98
N ILE A 80 -0.41 0.62 -18.93
CA ILE A 80 -0.77 -0.81 -18.81
C ILE A 80 -2.19 -0.98 -18.25
N GLY A 81 -2.52 -0.28 -17.17
CA GLY A 81 -3.75 -0.52 -16.41
C GLY A 81 -5.02 -0.06 -17.13
N ILE A 82 -4.98 1.04 -17.90
CA ILE A 82 -6.15 1.54 -18.63
C ILE A 82 -6.58 0.57 -19.74
N PRO A 83 -5.71 0.13 -20.67
CA PRO A 83 -6.09 -0.86 -21.68
C PRO A 83 -6.51 -2.20 -21.05
N PHE A 84 -5.82 -2.63 -20.00
CA PHE A 84 -6.18 -3.85 -19.27
C PHE A 84 -7.60 -3.77 -18.71
N SER A 85 -7.93 -2.66 -18.05
CA SER A 85 -9.27 -2.41 -17.52
C SER A 85 -10.33 -2.28 -18.61
N TYR A 86 -9.99 -1.63 -19.73
CA TYR A 86 -10.88 -1.48 -20.87
C TYR A 86 -11.24 -2.84 -21.47
N PHE A 87 -10.27 -3.70 -21.73
CA PHE A 87 -10.54 -5.06 -22.25
C PHE A 87 -11.37 -5.86 -21.27
N TYR A 88 -11.08 -5.80 -19.99
CA TYR A 88 -11.82 -6.51 -18.95
C TYR A 88 -13.28 -6.05 -18.81
N SER A 89 -13.52 -4.74 -18.88
CA SER A 89 -14.84 -4.15 -18.60
C SER A 89 -15.78 -4.19 -19.83
N PHE A 90 -15.25 -4.05 -21.04
CA PHE A 90 -16.04 -3.90 -22.26
C PHE A 90 -16.14 -5.17 -23.11
N TYR A 91 -15.30 -6.17 -22.87
CA TYR A 91 -15.28 -7.41 -23.67
C TYR A 91 -15.42 -8.66 -22.79
N VAL A 92 -15.99 -9.71 -23.40
CA VAL A 92 -16.07 -11.02 -22.77
C VAL A 92 -14.71 -11.70 -22.89
N LEU A 93 -13.96 -11.77 -21.78
CA LEU A 93 -12.65 -12.43 -21.71
C LEU A 93 -12.80 -13.85 -21.17
N LYS A 94 -12.02 -14.80 -21.72
CA LYS A 94 -11.93 -16.15 -21.19
C LYS A 94 -11.22 -16.12 -19.82
N GLY A 95 -11.85 -16.69 -18.78
CA GLY A 95 -11.29 -16.70 -17.44
C GLY A 95 -11.27 -15.33 -16.75
N ALA A 96 -12.25 -14.45 -17.01
CA ALA A 96 -12.32 -13.11 -16.43
C ALA A 96 -12.16 -13.11 -14.89
N LYS A 97 -12.78 -14.06 -14.18
CA LYS A 97 -12.63 -14.20 -12.71
C LYS A 97 -11.18 -14.50 -12.30
N THR A 98 -10.50 -15.36 -13.06
CA THR A 98 -9.06 -15.67 -12.84
C THR A 98 -8.18 -14.46 -13.09
N ILE A 99 -8.43 -13.69 -14.18
CA ILE A 99 -7.72 -12.45 -14.49
C ILE A 99 -7.86 -11.46 -13.33
N PHE A 100 -9.07 -11.28 -12.80
CA PHE A 100 -9.34 -10.38 -11.69
C PHE A 100 -8.59 -10.79 -10.41
N ILE A 101 -8.72 -12.05 -9.99
CA ILE A 101 -8.06 -12.57 -8.78
C ILE A 101 -6.54 -12.48 -8.88
N LEU A 102 -5.97 -12.91 -10.01
CA LEU A 102 -4.53 -12.85 -10.21
C LEU A 102 -4.00 -11.41 -10.24
N SER A 103 -4.74 -10.47 -10.84
CA SER A 103 -4.35 -9.05 -10.83
C SER A 103 -4.28 -8.49 -9.41
N ILE A 104 -5.25 -8.82 -8.55
CA ILE A 104 -5.23 -8.38 -7.15
C ILE A 104 -4.04 -9.00 -6.40
N LEU A 105 -3.75 -10.27 -6.64
CA LEU A 105 -2.60 -10.94 -6.04
C LEU A 105 -1.27 -10.29 -6.43
N CYS A 106 -1.11 -9.82 -7.67
CA CYS A 106 0.08 -9.08 -8.10
C CYS A 106 0.30 -7.82 -7.24
N CYS A 107 -0.77 -7.07 -6.94
CA CYS A 107 -0.71 -5.88 -6.11
C CYS A 107 -0.38 -6.16 -4.63
N MET A 108 -0.75 -7.34 -4.15
CA MET A 108 -0.61 -7.74 -2.75
C MET A 108 0.74 -8.40 -2.41
N SER A 109 1.62 -8.60 -3.39
CA SER A 109 2.95 -9.14 -3.13
C SER A 109 3.81 -8.16 -2.32
N ALA A 110 4.68 -8.68 -1.45
CA ALA A 110 5.61 -7.86 -0.69
C ALA A 110 6.58 -7.13 -1.64
N PRO A 111 6.71 -5.79 -1.56
CA PRO A 111 7.47 -5.00 -2.53
C PRO A 111 8.90 -5.48 -2.75
N PHE A 112 9.61 -5.71 -1.66
CA PHE A 112 11.01 -6.11 -1.70
C PHE A 112 11.22 -7.54 -2.20
N ILE A 113 10.24 -8.45 -2.04
CA ILE A 113 10.32 -9.82 -2.58
C ILE A 113 10.29 -9.78 -4.10
N GLY A 114 9.40 -8.95 -4.67
CA GLY A 114 9.36 -8.74 -6.11
C GLY A 114 10.69 -8.20 -6.63
N ALA A 115 11.24 -7.17 -5.99
CA ALA A 115 12.55 -6.60 -6.36
C ALA A 115 13.68 -7.65 -6.29
N TYR A 116 13.74 -8.39 -5.20
CA TYR A 116 14.73 -9.46 -5.02
C TYR A 116 14.59 -10.58 -6.07
N ALA A 117 13.37 -11.00 -6.36
CA ALA A 117 13.11 -11.99 -7.39
C ALA A 117 13.55 -11.55 -8.78
N TRP A 118 13.33 -10.27 -9.12
CA TRP A 118 13.83 -9.69 -10.36
C TRP A 118 15.36 -9.62 -10.42
N ILE A 119 16.03 -9.37 -9.28
CA ILE A 119 17.50 -9.49 -9.19
C ILE A 119 17.96 -10.91 -9.52
N LEU A 120 17.28 -11.93 -8.98
CA LEU A 120 17.62 -13.33 -9.27
C LEU A 120 17.33 -13.72 -10.73
N LEU A 121 16.39 -13.06 -11.40
CA LEU A 121 16.06 -13.29 -12.81
C LEU A 121 16.96 -12.51 -13.77
N LEU A 122 17.09 -11.18 -13.55
CA LEU A 122 17.68 -10.22 -14.48
C LEU A 122 18.91 -9.49 -13.92
N GLY A 123 19.37 -9.84 -12.71
CA GLY A 123 20.61 -9.31 -12.14
C GLY A 123 21.86 -9.72 -12.93
N ARG A 124 23.02 -9.23 -12.51
CA ARG A 124 24.31 -9.52 -13.18
C ARG A 124 24.58 -11.02 -13.34
N SER A 125 24.16 -11.86 -12.41
CA SER A 125 24.24 -13.31 -12.45
C SER A 125 22.84 -13.95 -12.53
N GLY A 126 21.84 -13.19 -13.02
CA GLY A 126 20.46 -13.67 -13.12
C GLY A 126 20.31 -14.74 -14.20
N VAL A 127 19.40 -15.69 -13.97
CA VAL A 127 19.23 -16.85 -14.88
C VAL A 127 18.85 -16.41 -16.29
N LEU A 128 17.97 -15.42 -16.43
CA LEU A 128 17.59 -14.90 -17.75
C LEU A 128 18.73 -14.12 -18.41
N THR A 129 19.50 -13.35 -17.65
CA THR A 129 20.66 -12.63 -18.15
C THR A 129 21.69 -13.60 -18.70
N VAL A 130 22.07 -14.61 -17.91
CA VAL A 130 23.04 -15.65 -18.30
C VAL A 130 22.53 -16.44 -19.52
N PHE A 131 21.24 -16.78 -19.56
CA PHE A 131 20.64 -17.48 -20.69
C PHE A 131 20.67 -16.63 -21.98
N LEU A 132 20.29 -15.35 -21.90
CA LEU A 132 20.30 -14.45 -23.07
C LEU A 132 21.72 -14.21 -23.61
N GLU A 133 22.69 -14.00 -22.73
CA GLU A 133 24.07 -13.75 -23.11
C GLU A 133 24.78 -15.00 -23.63
N ASN A 134 24.64 -16.13 -22.95
CA ASN A 134 25.40 -17.35 -23.30
C ASN A 134 24.74 -18.17 -24.41
N THR A 135 23.40 -18.16 -24.52
CA THR A 135 22.66 -19.01 -25.46
C THR A 135 22.23 -18.24 -26.71
N LEU A 136 21.73 -17.01 -26.53
CA LEU A 136 21.21 -16.21 -27.62
C LEU A 136 22.19 -15.12 -28.08
N HIS A 137 23.33 -14.94 -27.39
CA HIS A 137 24.33 -13.89 -27.63
C HIS A 137 23.73 -12.48 -27.66
N ILE A 138 22.59 -12.27 -26.97
CA ILE A 138 21.92 -10.99 -26.85
C ILE A 138 22.38 -10.33 -25.55
N LYS A 139 23.16 -9.25 -25.64
CA LYS A 139 23.45 -8.42 -24.48
C LYS A 139 22.17 -7.68 -24.07
N MET A 140 21.75 -7.85 -22.81
CA MET A 140 20.60 -7.12 -22.28
C MET A 140 20.83 -5.60 -22.36
N PHE A 141 19.86 -4.89 -22.91
CA PHE A 141 19.86 -3.43 -22.92
C PHE A 141 19.61 -2.92 -21.48
N GLY A 142 20.70 -2.62 -20.77
CA GLY A 142 20.65 -2.03 -19.44
C GLY A 142 20.70 -3.03 -18.28
N SER A 143 20.97 -2.51 -17.12
CA SER A 143 20.98 -3.24 -15.84
C SER A 143 19.60 -3.19 -15.18
N ILE A 144 19.19 -4.28 -14.51
CA ILE A 144 18.00 -4.25 -13.65
C ILE A 144 18.19 -3.29 -12.45
N TYR A 145 19.43 -2.95 -12.16
CA TYR A 145 19.76 -2.00 -11.10
C TYR A 145 19.58 -0.55 -11.58
N GLY A 146 19.21 0.32 -10.66
CA GLY A 146 18.94 1.74 -10.93
C GLY A 146 17.48 2.01 -11.32
N MET A 147 17.26 3.18 -11.90
CA MET A 147 15.93 3.74 -12.19
C MET A 147 15.05 2.81 -13.05
N GLY A 148 15.63 2.25 -14.13
CA GLY A 148 14.86 1.43 -15.08
C GLY A 148 14.26 0.17 -14.45
N GLY A 149 15.04 -0.53 -13.62
CA GLY A 149 14.57 -1.71 -12.91
C GLY A 149 13.52 -1.39 -11.85
N ILE A 150 13.69 -0.28 -11.12
CA ILE A 150 12.68 0.16 -10.15
C ILE A 150 11.37 0.48 -10.88
N VAL A 151 11.42 1.19 -12.02
CA VAL A 151 10.23 1.50 -12.84
C VAL A 151 9.54 0.21 -13.30
N LEU A 152 10.28 -0.76 -13.82
CA LEU A 152 9.73 -2.03 -14.26
C LEU A 152 8.99 -2.75 -13.12
N VAL A 153 9.68 -2.96 -12.00
CA VAL A 153 9.17 -3.75 -10.87
C VAL A 153 7.95 -3.07 -10.23
N GLU A 154 8.04 -1.77 -9.97
CA GLU A 154 6.95 -1.00 -9.35
C GLU A 154 5.74 -0.88 -10.29
N THR A 155 5.95 -0.70 -11.59
CA THR A 155 4.85 -0.66 -12.57
C THR A 155 4.06 -1.96 -12.58
N LEU A 156 4.75 -3.11 -12.65
CA LEU A 156 4.12 -4.43 -12.63
C LEU A 156 3.40 -4.74 -11.31
N LYS A 157 3.78 -4.10 -10.22
CA LYS A 157 3.14 -4.21 -8.91
C LYS A 157 1.95 -3.25 -8.77
N LEU A 158 2.00 -2.05 -9.36
CA LEU A 158 1.04 -0.98 -9.12
C LEU A 158 -0.04 -0.84 -10.22
N PHE A 159 0.15 -1.38 -11.43
CA PHE A 159 -0.88 -1.34 -12.48
C PHE A 159 -2.23 -1.93 -12.02
N PRO A 160 -2.31 -2.95 -11.14
CA PRO A 160 -3.59 -3.48 -10.70
C PRO A 160 -4.43 -2.46 -9.91
N LEU A 161 -3.80 -1.47 -9.27
CA LEU A 161 -4.54 -0.37 -8.63
C LEU A 161 -5.28 0.45 -9.68
N VAL A 162 -4.60 0.80 -10.78
CA VAL A 162 -5.24 1.47 -11.91
C VAL A 162 -6.37 0.62 -12.47
N PHE A 163 -6.14 -0.68 -12.64
CA PHE A 163 -7.16 -1.63 -13.10
C PHE A 163 -8.41 -1.62 -12.22
N ILE A 164 -8.26 -1.72 -10.90
CA ILE A 164 -9.41 -1.76 -9.97
C ILE A 164 -10.21 -0.46 -10.03
N TYR A 165 -9.53 0.70 -9.98
CA TYR A 165 -10.19 2.01 -10.04
C TYR A 165 -10.90 2.22 -11.37
N MET A 166 -10.23 1.90 -12.48
CA MET A 166 -10.81 2.07 -13.82
C MET A 166 -11.94 1.09 -14.10
N ASN A 167 -11.85 -0.16 -13.61
CA ASN A 167 -12.94 -1.13 -13.72
C ASN A 167 -14.21 -0.61 -13.01
N GLY A 168 -14.07 -0.03 -11.81
CA GLY A 168 -15.17 0.63 -11.11
C GLY A 168 -15.76 1.81 -11.89
N ALA A 169 -14.89 2.68 -12.45
CA ALA A 169 -15.36 3.81 -13.25
C ALA A 169 -16.07 3.37 -14.54
N PHE A 170 -15.55 2.37 -15.24
CA PHE A 170 -16.15 1.85 -16.48
C PHE A 170 -17.51 1.20 -16.25
N LYS A 171 -17.71 0.53 -15.12
CA LYS A 171 -19.02 -0.03 -14.73
C LYS A 171 -20.10 1.05 -14.52
N ASN A 172 -19.69 2.26 -14.15
CA ASN A 172 -20.59 3.39 -13.89
C ASN A 172 -20.90 4.23 -15.15
N ILE A 173 -20.33 3.90 -16.31
CA ILE A 173 -20.67 4.57 -17.57
C ILE A 173 -22.03 4.05 -18.05
N ASP A 174 -22.92 4.98 -18.43
CA ASP A 174 -24.20 4.62 -19.03
C ASP A 174 -24.01 4.17 -20.49
N ASN A 175 -24.58 3.01 -20.83
CA ASN A 175 -24.47 2.43 -22.17
C ASN A 175 -25.13 3.31 -23.24
N SER A 176 -26.15 4.09 -22.89
CA SER A 176 -26.80 5.04 -23.80
C SER A 176 -25.86 6.09 -24.38
N LEU A 177 -24.88 6.55 -23.56
CA LEU A 177 -23.83 7.48 -24.02
C LEU A 177 -22.92 6.82 -25.07
N LEU A 178 -22.64 5.54 -24.91
CA LEU A 178 -21.82 4.78 -25.86
C LEU A 178 -22.55 4.52 -27.16
N GLU A 179 -23.86 4.28 -27.12
CA GLU A 179 -24.72 4.11 -28.27
C GLU A 179 -24.88 5.43 -29.02
N ALA A 180 -25.18 6.52 -28.33
CA ALA A 180 -25.23 7.86 -28.92
C ALA A 180 -23.91 8.23 -29.62
N SER A 181 -22.79 7.92 -29.00
CA SER A 181 -21.48 8.16 -29.61
C SER A 181 -21.25 7.33 -30.89
N ALA A 182 -21.73 6.09 -30.90
CA ALA A 182 -21.63 5.22 -32.07
C ALA A 182 -22.52 5.73 -33.24
N ASN A 183 -23.71 6.21 -32.92
CA ASN A 183 -24.63 6.82 -33.92
C ASN A 183 -24.03 8.09 -34.54
N LEU A 184 -23.17 8.81 -33.79
CA LEU A 184 -22.41 9.97 -34.29
C LEU A 184 -21.10 9.56 -34.99
N GLY A 185 -20.87 8.26 -35.26
CA GLY A 185 -19.68 7.75 -35.95
C GLY A 185 -18.41 7.66 -35.06
N CYS A 186 -18.49 7.94 -33.75
CA CYS A 186 -17.37 7.83 -32.85
C CYS A 186 -17.25 6.42 -32.27
N VAL A 187 -16.42 5.57 -32.89
CA VAL A 187 -16.26 4.15 -32.52
C VAL A 187 -14.79 3.80 -32.24
N GLY A 188 -14.54 2.62 -31.69
CA GLY A 188 -13.18 2.07 -31.46
C GLY A 188 -12.31 2.93 -30.54
N VAL A 189 -11.04 3.10 -30.91
CA VAL A 189 -10.04 3.87 -30.16
C VAL A 189 -10.42 5.34 -30.01
N ASN A 190 -11.04 5.93 -31.03
CA ASN A 190 -11.50 7.33 -30.97
C ASN A 190 -12.55 7.52 -29.87
N ARG A 191 -13.48 6.57 -29.70
CA ARG A 191 -14.46 6.58 -28.61
C ARG A 191 -13.78 6.44 -27.26
N LEU A 192 -12.80 5.53 -27.13
CA LEU A 192 -12.04 5.39 -25.91
C LEU A 192 -11.37 6.72 -25.52
N LEU A 193 -10.59 7.33 -26.42
CA LEU A 193 -9.80 8.52 -26.10
C LEU A 193 -10.65 9.79 -25.93
N LYS A 194 -11.65 10.00 -26.80
CA LYS A 194 -12.40 11.26 -26.83
C LYS A 194 -13.60 11.28 -25.87
N ILE A 195 -14.16 10.12 -25.51
CA ILE A 195 -15.39 10.04 -24.70
C ILE A 195 -15.11 9.30 -23.39
N ILE A 196 -14.77 8.02 -23.44
CA ILE A 196 -14.67 7.16 -22.26
C ILE A 196 -13.61 7.70 -21.27
N LEU A 197 -12.39 8.00 -21.72
CA LEU A 197 -11.34 8.51 -20.84
C LEU A 197 -11.67 9.90 -20.28
N ARG A 198 -12.35 10.75 -21.06
CA ARG A 198 -12.78 12.07 -20.57
C ARG A 198 -13.84 11.95 -19.47
N LEU A 199 -14.81 11.04 -19.61
CA LEU A 199 -15.80 10.76 -18.57
C LEU A 199 -15.16 10.18 -17.30
N CYS A 200 -14.12 9.37 -17.46
CA CYS A 200 -13.39 8.75 -16.35
C CYS A 200 -12.24 9.59 -15.81
N MET A 201 -12.03 10.83 -16.29
CA MET A 201 -10.90 11.67 -15.88
C MET A 201 -10.77 11.83 -14.35
N PRO A 202 -11.85 12.03 -13.57
CA PRO A 202 -11.75 12.08 -12.11
C PRO A 202 -11.14 10.82 -11.50
N THR A 203 -11.54 9.66 -12.00
CA THR A 203 -11.02 8.37 -11.52
C THR A 203 -9.59 8.13 -11.99
N ILE A 204 -9.25 8.54 -13.23
CA ILE A 204 -7.86 8.48 -13.73
C ILE A 204 -6.96 9.32 -12.83
N LEU A 205 -7.35 10.54 -12.48
CA LEU A 205 -6.59 11.40 -11.58
C LEU A 205 -6.46 10.77 -10.19
N ALA A 206 -7.53 10.21 -9.65
CA ALA A 206 -7.50 9.52 -8.35
C ALA A 206 -6.55 8.32 -8.36
N ALA A 207 -6.63 7.46 -9.38
CA ALA A 207 -5.75 6.30 -9.54
C ALA A 207 -4.28 6.73 -9.76
N SER A 208 -4.04 7.74 -10.59
CA SER A 208 -2.70 8.30 -10.85
C SER A 208 -2.04 8.75 -9.56
N LEU A 209 -2.77 9.49 -8.75
CA LEU A 209 -2.25 10.04 -7.51
C LEU A 209 -2.03 8.95 -6.45
N LEU A 210 -2.88 7.94 -6.41
CA LEU A 210 -2.66 6.79 -5.53
C LEU A 210 -1.37 6.04 -5.92
N VAL A 211 -1.16 5.78 -7.21
CA VAL A 211 0.07 5.13 -7.71
C VAL A 211 1.28 6.01 -7.43
N PHE A 212 1.20 7.32 -7.73
CA PHE A 212 2.26 8.27 -7.46
C PHE A 212 2.66 8.27 -5.98
N MET A 213 1.70 8.39 -5.06
CA MET A 213 1.98 8.42 -3.62
C MET A 213 2.59 7.11 -3.12
N ARG A 214 2.10 5.98 -3.63
CA ARG A 214 2.66 4.67 -3.27
C ARG A 214 4.10 4.50 -3.75
N SER A 215 4.39 4.90 -4.98
CA SER A 215 5.74 4.84 -5.55
C SER A 215 6.68 5.85 -4.88
N PHE A 216 6.22 7.09 -4.67
CA PHE A 216 7.01 8.14 -4.02
C PHE A 216 7.43 7.78 -2.60
N ALA A 217 6.57 7.06 -1.87
CA ALA A 217 6.84 6.59 -0.51
C ALA A 217 7.44 5.18 -0.43
N ASP A 218 7.69 4.51 -1.58
CA ASP A 218 8.25 3.16 -1.55
C ASP A 218 9.70 3.18 -1.08
N PHE A 219 9.99 2.25 -0.19
CA PHE A 219 11.31 2.09 0.41
C PHE A 219 11.98 0.80 -0.07
N GLY A 220 11.21 -0.29 -0.14
CA GLY A 220 11.73 -1.63 -0.30
C GLY A 220 12.36 -1.90 -1.65
N THR A 221 11.72 -1.46 -2.73
CA THR A 221 12.22 -1.66 -4.10
C THR A 221 13.45 -0.81 -4.39
N PRO A 222 13.48 0.51 -4.09
CA PRO A 222 14.68 1.31 -4.24
C PRO A 222 15.85 0.88 -3.35
N LEU A 223 15.59 0.33 -2.16
CA LEU A 223 16.64 -0.17 -1.27
C LEU A 223 17.44 -1.31 -1.91
N LEU A 224 16.77 -2.22 -2.64
CA LEU A 224 17.40 -3.39 -3.26
C LEU A 224 17.93 -3.12 -4.67
N LEU A 225 17.19 -2.35 -5.48
CA LEU A 225 17.51 -2.13 -6.88
C LEU A 225 18.21 -0.81 -7.16
N GLY A 226 18.19 0.12 -6.20
CA GLY A 226 18.63 1.50 -6.45
C GLY A 226 20.11 1.64 -6.79
N GLU A 227 20.98 0.87 -6.12
CA GLU A 227 22.44 1.04 -6.18
C GLU A 227 22.85 2.53 -6.06
N GLY A 228 23.31 3.15 -7.14
CA GLY A 228 23.65 4.58 -7.18
C GLY A 228 22.44 5.51 -7.33
N PHE A 229 21.26 5.00 -7.67
CA PHE A 229 20.02 5.78 -7.78
C PHE A 229 19.30 5.83 -6.43
N ARG A 230 19.53 6.92 -5.70
CA ARG A 230 19.01 7.07 -4.33
C ARG A 230 17.69 7.82 -4.31
N THR A 231 16.75 7.28 -3.52
CA THR A 231 15.46 7.92 -3.21
C THR A 231 15.46 8.45 -1.79
N PHE A 232 14.63 9.43 -1.49
CA PHE A 232 14.60 10.02 -0.16
C PHE A 232 14.18 9.04 0.96
N PRO A 233 13.27 8.05 0.76
CA PRO A 233 12.97 7.08 1.81
C PRO A 233 14.17 6.20 2.18
N VAL A 234 15.00 5.87 1.20
CA VAL A 234 16.25 5.11 1.42
C VAL A 234 17.30 6.00 2.09
N GLU A 235 17.40 7.28 1.70
CA GLU A 235 18.34 8.19 2.33
C GLU A 235 18.02 8.46 3.80
N ILE A 236 16.74 8.57 4.18
CA ILE A 236 16.33 8.66 5.59
C ILE A 236 16.83 7.45 6.38
N TYR A 237 16.72 6.26 5.82
CA TYR A 237 17.20 5.04 6.44
C TYR A 237 18.73 5.03 6.57
N ASN A 238 19.44 5.45 5.52
CA ASN A 238 20.90 5.49 5.52
C ASN A 238 21.46 6.47 6.56
N GLN A 239 20.81 7.62 6.77
CA GLN A 239 21.21 8.58 7.81
C GLN A 239 20.87 8.09 9.22
N TYR A 240 19.86 7.22 9.36
CA TYR A 240 19.47 6.67 10.65
C TYR A 240 20.29 5.43 11.06
N LEU A 241 20.60 4.52 10.12
CA LEU A 241 21.25 3.23 10.35
C LEU A 241 22.52 3.03 9.50
N GLY A 242 23.02 4.07 8.84
CA GLY A 242 24.17 3.97 7.96
C GLY A 242 25.49 3.73 8.70
N GLU A 243 26.48 3.20 7.96
CA GLU A 243 27.82 2.86 8.48
C GLU A 243 28.61 4.09 8.98
N ASN A 244 28.27 5.30 8.54
CA ASN A 244 28.94 6.55 8.89
C ASN A 244 28.50 7.14 10.25
N GLY A 245 27.72 6.40 11.04
CA GLY A 245 27.16 6.86 12.30
C GLY A 245 25.72 7.35 12.17
N THR A 246 25.01 7.39 13.29
CA THR A 246 23.60 7.79 13.36
C THR A 246 23.51 9.30 13.55
N ASP A 247 23.04 10.03 12.53
CA ASP A 247 22.68 11.45 12.66
C ASP A 247 21.16 11.61 12.78
N PHE A 248 20.68 11.61 14.02
CA PHE A 248 19.25 11.77 14.31
C PHE A 248 18.68 13.12 13.87
N HIS A 249 19.48 14.20 13.98
CA HIS A 249 19.05 15.56 13.63
C HIS A 249 18.88 15.68 12.12
N PHE A 250 19.84 15.16 11.35
CA PHE A 250 19.77 15.18 9.89
C PHE A 250 18.70 14.24 9.36
N ALA A 251 18.55 13.02 9.91
CA ALA A 251 17.47 12.10 9.56
C ALA A 251 16.09 12.70 9.87
N ALA A 252 15.94 13.41 10.98
CA ALA A 252 14.71 14.15 11.31
C ALA A 252 14.46 15.29 10.32
N THR A 253 15.50 16.02 9.91
CA THR A 253 15.39 17.08 8.90
C THR A 253 14.87 16.56 7.56
N ILE A 254 15.48 15.47 7.03
CA ILE A 254 15.01 14.84 5.78
C ILE A 254 13.56 14.34 5.95
N SER A 255 13.22 13.79 7.11
CA SER A 255 11.87 13.32 7.41
C SER A 255 10.84 14.47 7.39
N VAL A 256 11.18 15.63 7.95
CA VAL A 256 10.31 16.83 7.91
C VAL A 256 10.13 17.31 6.48
N ILE A 257 11.20 17.38 5.69
CA ILE A 257 11.12 17.72 4.26
C ILE A 257 10.20 16.75 3.53
N ALA A 258 10.34 15.44 3.78
CA ALA A 258 9.48 14.42 3.20
C ALA A 258 7.99 14.60 3.57
N ILE A 259 7.70 14.87 4.85
CA ILE A 259 6.33 15.15 5.34
C ILE A 259 5.74 16.36 4.61
N VAL A 260 6.49 17.46 4.49
CA VAL A 260 6.03 18.68 3.82
C VAL A 260 5.72 18.42 2.34
N ILE A 261 6.62 17.74 1.63
CA ILE A 261 6.44 17.42 0.20
C ILE A 261 5.22 16.51 0.01
N THR A 262 5.10 15.45 0.79
CA THR A 262 3.97 14.53 0.66
C THR A 262 2.65 15.19 1.03
N ALA A 263 2.64 16.08 2.02
CA ALA A 263 1.45 16.88 2.38
C ALA A 263 1.03 17.84 1.26
N LEU A 264 1.99 18.50 0.59
CA LEU A 264 1.73 19.36 -0.55
C LEU A 264 1.16 18.56 -1.74
N VAL A 265 1.75 17.42 -2.07
CA VAL A 265 1.24 16.54 -3.13
C VAL A 265 -0.18 16.07 -2.82
N PHE A 266 -0.45 15.68 -1.58
CA PHE A 266 -1.79 15.29 -1.15
C PHE A 266 -2.80 16.45 -1.22
N ALA A 267 -2.40 17.65 -0.83
CA ALA A 267 -3.24 18.84 -0.93
C ALA A 267 -3.59 19.16 -2.40
N LEU A 268 -2.61 19.08 -3.31
CA LEU A 268 -2.81 19.22 -4.75
C LEU A 268 -3.75 18.13 -5.29
N GLN A 269 -3.59 16.89 -4.82
CA GLN A 269 -4.51 15.79 -5.14
C GLN A 269 -5.94 16.12 -4.75
N LYS A 270 -6.16 16.48 -3.47
CA LYS A 270 -7.50 16.77 -2.95
C LYS A 270 -8.15 17.94 -3.71
N TRP A 271 -7.37 18.95 -4.05
CA TRP A 271 -7.84 20.07 -4.88
C TRP A 271 -8.23 19.60 -6.29
N GLY A 272 -7.38 18.80 -6.96
CA GLY A 272 -7.63 18.29 -8.31
C GLY A 272 -8.87 17.38 -8.36
N THR A 273 -8.99 16.41 -7.45
CA THR A 273 -10.15 15.50 -7.40
C THR A 273 -11.44 16.25 -7.10
N ASN A 274 -11.41 17.31 -6.27
CA ASN A 274 -12.59 18.12 -5.98
C ASN A 274 -13.04 18.96 -7.18
N LYS A 275 -12.11 19.48 -7.99
CA LYS A 275 -12.39 20.29 -9.18
C LYS A 275 -13.05 19.50 -10.31
N PHE A 276 -12.74 18.22 -10.43
CA PHE A 276 -13.21 17.34 -11.51
C PHE A 276 -14.28 16.33 -11.05
N LYS A 277 -15.03 16.64 -9.98
CA LYS A 277 -16.13 15.79 -9.54
C LYS A 277 -17.26 15.78 -10.56
N PHE A 278 -17.47 14.64 -11.21
CA PHE A 278 -18.67 14.33 -11.97
C PHE A 278 -19.31 13.09 -11.32
N SER A 279 -20.57 13.20 -10.94
CA SER A 279 -21.35 12.05 -10.53
C SER A 279 -21.92 11.39 -11.79
N ILE A 280 -21.39 10.23 -12.16
CA ILE A 280 -21.96 9.42 -13.23
C ILE A 280 -22.66 8.25 -12.53
N ASN A 281 -23.98 8.19 -12.64
CA ASN A 281 -24.77 7.04 -12.22
C ASN A 281 -25.31 6.37 -13.48
N ALA A 282 -24.86 5.15 -13.75
CA ALA A 282 -25.38 4.36 -14.84
C ALA A 282 -26.81 3.90 -14.54
N LEU A 283 -27.77 4.34 -15.34
CA LEU A 283 -29.11 3.75 -15.38
C LEU A 283 -29.09 2.44 -16.18
N HIS A 284 -28.22 2.36 -17.21
CA HIS A 284 -28.05 1.20 -18.06
C HIS A 284 -26.56 0.77 -18.03
N PRO A 285 -26.22 -0.32 -17.33
CA PRO A 285 -24.83 -0.80 -17.24
C PRO A 285 -24.28 -1.17 -18.62
N VAL A 286 -22.99 -0.98 -18.82
CA VAL A 286 -22.28 -1.32 -20.05
C VAL A 286 -22.42 -2.81 -20.35
N GLN A 287 -22.92 -3.13 -21.54
CA GLN A 287 -22.98 -4.52 -22.03
C GLN A 287 -21.65 -4.93 -22.63
N LYS A 288 -21.09 -6.05 -22.13
CA LYS A 288 -19.85 -6.61 -22.66
C LYS A 288 -20.07 -7.15 -24.09
N LYS A 289 -19.17 -6.80 -25.00
CA LYS A 289 -19.20 -7.25 -26.37
C LYS A 289 -18.38 -8.53 -26.53
N ASN A 290 -18.85 -9.44 -27.37
CA ASN A 290 -18.03 -10.57 -27.79
C ASN A 290 -16.99 -10.05 -28.79
N PRO A 291 -15.67 -10.15 -28.49
CA PRO A 291 -14.63 -9.80 -29.45
C PRO A 291 -14.62 -10.84 -30.57
N GLY A 292 -14.34 -10.43 -31.82
CA GLY A 292 -14.05 -11.38 -32.88
C GLY A 292 -12.88 -12.31 -32.50
N LEU A 293 -12.71 -13.43 -33.19
CA LEU A 293 -11.71 -14.46 -32.83
C LEU A 293 -10.30 -13.85 -32.63
N PHE A 294 -9.82 -13.07 -33.58
CA PHE A 294 -8.49 -12.44 -33.51
C PHE A 294 -8.39 -11.42 -32.37
N GLY A 295 -9.39 -10.53 -32.24
CA GLY A 295 -9.44 -9.54 -31.16
C GLY A 295 -9.51 -10.20 -29.78
N GLY A 296 -10.28 -11.29 -29.65
CA GLY A 296 -10.38 -12.07 -28.43
C GLY A 296 -9.05 -12.71 -28.01
N ILE A 297 -8.32 -13.29 -28.98
CA ILE A 297 -6.98 -13.85 -28.72
C ILE A 297 -6.02 -12.74 -28.26
N LEU A 298 -5.97 -11.61 -28.96
CA LEU A 298 -5.06 -10.52 -28.63
C LEU A 298 -5.34 -9.91 -27.25
N MET A 299 -6.62 -9.65 -26.92
CA MET A 299 -7.00 -9.08 -25.61
C MET A 299 -6.72 -10.05 -24.46
N ASN A 300 -7.04 -11.35 -24.63
CA ASN A 300 -6.70 -12.35 -23.63
C ASN A 300 -5.18 -12.51 -23.49
N ALA A 301 -4.44 -12.58 -24.59
CA ALA A 301 -2.98 -12.67 -24.57
C ALA A 301 -2.36 -11.47 -23.83
N TYR A 302 -2.81 -10.26 -24.10
CA TYR A 302 -2.36 -9.06 -23.39
C TYR A 302 -2.57 -9.19 -21.88
N CYS A 303 -3.80 -9.52 -21.44
CA CYS A 303 -4.11 -9.63 -20.02
C CYS A 303 -3.30 -10.72 -19.34
N TYR A 304 -3.21 -11.91 -19.93
CA TYR A 304 -2.47 -13.02 -19.35
C TYR A 304 -0.95 -12.80 -19.37
N LEU A 305 -0.40 -12.15 -20.42
CA LEU A 305 1.02 -11.81 -20.47
C LEU A 305 1.41 -10.82 -19.35
N ILE A 306 0.63 -9.75 -19.17
CA ILE A 306 0.90 -8.80 -18.09
C ILE A 306 0.84 -9.48 -16.72
N ILE A 307 -0.17 -10.32 -16.47
CA ILE A 307 -0.26 -11.09 -15.23
C ILE A 307 0.93 -12.05 -15.09
N ALA A 308 1.28 -12.77 -16.15
CA ALA A 308 2.39 -13.71 -16.14
C ALA A 308 3.71 -13.00 -15.77
N PHE A 309 4.00 -11.86 -16.40
CA PHE A 309 5.19 -11.07 -16.06
C PHE A 309 5.15 -10.56 -14.61
N SER A 310 4.00 -10.14 -14.11
CA SER A 310 3.86 -9.67 -12.74
C SER A 310 3.98 -10.79 -11.70
N PHE A 311 3.58 -12.02 -12.07
CA PHE A 311 3.60 -13.19 -11.18
C PHE A 311 4.90 -14.00 -11.28
N LEU A 312 5.61 -13.93 -12.40
CA LEU A 312 6.84 -14.67 -12.65
C LEU A 312 7.85 -14.58 -11.50
N PRO A 313 8.12 -13.39 -10.93
CA PRO A 313 9.06 -13.26 -9.83
C PRO A 313 8.69 -14.08 -8.60
N GLN A 314 7.41 -14.06 -8.20
CA GLN A 314 6.94 -14.82 -7.04
C GLN A 314 7.05 -16.33 -7.25
N LEU A 315 6.64 -16.81 -8.44
CA LEU A 315 6.77 -18.22 -8.79
C LEU A 315 8.23 -18.66 -8.82
N TYR A 316 9.11 -17.79 -9.31
CA TYR A 316 10.54 -18.06 -9.35
C TYR A 316 11.16 -18.17 -7.96
N VAL A 317 10.80 -17.28 -7.04
CA VAL A 317 11.24 -17.37 -5.64
C VAL A 317 10.74 -18.65 -4.96
N ILE A 318 9.47 -19.04 -5.21
CA ILE A 318 8.93 -20.30 -4.71
C ILE A 318 9.73 -21.49 -5.29
N TYR A 319 10.02 -21.48 -6.58
CA TYR A 319 10.85 -22.51 -7.19
C TYR A 319 12.26 -22.57 -6.55
N LEU A 320 12.92 -21.44 -6.38
CA LEU A 320 14.27 -21.37 -5.80
C LEU A 320 14.30 -21.78 -4.32
N SER A 321 13.22 -21.63 -3.58
CA SER A 321 13.15 -22.06 -2.17
C SER A 321 13.32 -23.56 -1.98
N PHE A 322 13.02 -24.34 -3.02
CA PHE A 322 13.22 -25.80 -3.05
C PHE A 322 14.54 -26.22 -3.73
N LYS A 323 15.35 -25.29 -4.23
CA LYS A 323 16.66 -25.60 -4.80
C LYS A 323 17.71 -25.76 -3.70
N LYS A 324 18.70 -26.61 -3.95
CA LYS A 324 19.93 -26.66 -3.15
C LYS A 324 20.64 -25.32 -3.24
N CYS A 325 20.93 -24.72 -2.11
CA CYS A 325 21.60 -23.43 -2.04
C CYS A 325 22.73 -23.49 -1.00
N ASP A 326 23.88 -22.98 -1.38
CA ASP A 326 25.03 -22.81 -0.51
C ASP A 326 25.33 -21.32 -0.46
N MET A 327 24.93 -20.69 0.66
CA MET A 327 24.93 -19.24 0.83
C MET A 327 24.23 -18.51 -0.34
N ALA A 328 24.97 -17.88 -1.21
CA ALA A 328 24.46 -17.09 -2.33
C ALA A 328 24.33 -17.88 -3.66
N VAL A 329 24.79 -19.15 -3.71
CA VAL A 329 24.88 -19.92 -4.96
C VAL A 329 23.85 -21.05 -4.97
N PHE A 330 22.94 -21.02 -5.94
CA PHE A 330 22.00 -22.11 -6.20
C PHE A 330 22.68 -23.23 -7.01
N LYS A 331 22.58 -24.45 -6.49
CA LYS A 331 23.16 -25.65 -7.09
C LYS A 331 22.09 -26.51 -7.77
N ALA A 332 22.50 -27.44 -8.63
CA ALA A 332 21.60 -28.43 -9.22
C ALA A 332 20.95 -29.32 -8.14
N GLY A 333 19.70 -29.71 -8.37
CA GLY A 333 18.93 -30.58 -7.47
C GLY A 333 17.99 -29.81 -6.55
N PHE A 334 16.99 -30.54 -6.05
CA PHE A 334 16.00 -30.05 -5.09
C PHE A 334 16.35 -30.46 -3.67
N SER A 335 16.01 -29.63 -2.70
CA SER A 335 16.26 -29.87 -1.29
C SER A 335 15.30 -29.02 -0.42
N PHE A 336 15.03 -29.51 0.78
CA PHE A 336 14.34 -28.75 1.84
C PHE A 336 15.33 -28.09 2.82
N ASP A 337 16.63 -28.04 2.49
CA ASP A 337 17.66 -27.55 3.39
C ASP A 337 17.47 -26.08 3.75
N SER A 338 17.01 -25.24 2.81
CA SER A 338 16.66 -23.83 3.04
C SER A 338 15.56 -23.69 4.09
N TYR A 339 14.52 -24.51 4.03
CA TYR A 339 13.43 -24.54 5.02
C TYR A 339 13.89 -25.10 6.36
N ARG A 340 14.73 -26.13 6.37
CA ARG A 340 15.32 -26.69 7.61
C ARG A 340 16.24 -25.67 8.29
N ALA A 341 17.05 -24.95 7.53
CA ALA A 341 17.91 -23.86 8.04
C ALA A 341 17.08 -22.70 8.59
N ALA A 342 16.02 -22.29 7.89
CA ALA A 342 15.08 -21.28 8.36
C ALA A 342 14.38 -21.71 9.67
N ALA A 343 13.92 -22.98 9.75
CA ALA A 343 13.24 -23.53 10.92
C ALA A 343 14.16 -23.58 12.17
N ARG A 344 15.43 -23.92 11.99
CA ARG A 344 16.41 -23.95 13.09
C ARG A 344 16.78 -22.56 13.61
N ARG A 345 16.66 -21.50 12.80
CA ARG A 345 17.08 -20.14 13.17
C ARG A 345 15.92 -19.27 13.64
N LEU A 346 15.05 -18.86 12.73
CA LEU A 346 14.11 -17.75 12.97
C LEU A 346 12.66 -18.05 12.56
N LEU A 347 12.38 -19.12 11.80
CA LEU A 347 11.09 -19.33 11.15
C LEU A 347 9.92 -19.29 12.12
N PHE A 348 9.95 -20.10 13.18
CA PHE A 348 8.83 -20.18 14.13
C PHE A 348 8.60 -18.86 14.85
N ARG A 349 9.68 -18.18 15.27
CA ARG A 349 9.58 -16.87 15.92
C ARG A 349 9.03 -15.82 14.97
N SER A 350 9.59 -15.71 13.77
CA SER A 350 9.18 -14.70 12.80
C SER A 350 7.76 -14.94 12.27
N PHE A 351 7.36 -16.19 12.11
CA PHE A 351 5.99 -16.57 11.74
C PHE A 351 4.99 -16.19 12.84
N SER A 352 5.24 -16.59 14.09
CA SER A 352 4.40 -16.23 15.24
C SER A 352 4.32 -14.71 15.43
N ASN A 353 5.47 -14.01 15.37
CA ASN A 353 5.49 -12.56 15.49
C ASN A 353 4.68 -11.89 14.37
N SER A 354 4.82 -12.34 13.12
CA SER A 354 4.04 -11.80 12.00
C SER A 354 2.55 -11.95 12.23
N LEU A 355 2.09 -13.10 12.70
CA LEU A 355 0.67 -13.35 12.97
C LEU A 355 0.17 -12.57 14.19
N ILE A 356 0.93 -12.55 15.29
CA ILE A 356 0.55 -11.87 16.52
C ILE A 356 0.53 -10.35 16.31
N ILE A 357 1.61 -9.77 15.78
CA ILE A 357 1.70 -8.32 15.59
C ILE A 357 0.66 -7.84 14.59
N SER A 358 0.55 -8.52 13.43
CA SER A 358 -0.42 -8.13 12.40
C SER A 358 -1.86 -8.42 12.85
N GLY A 359 -2.11 -9.52 13.56
CA GLY A 359 -3.43 -9.87 14.07
C GLY A 359 -3.94 -8.90 15.13
N LEU A 360 -3.09 -8.56 16.11
CA LEU A 360 -3.44 -7.56 17.12
C LEU A 360 -3.61 -6.17 16.51
N ALA A 361 -2.73 -5.79 15.58
CA ALA A 361 -2.87 -4.53 14.86
C ALA A 361 -4.19 -4.48 14.06
N LEU A 362 -4.56 -5.55 13.37
CA LEU A 362 -5.81 -5.63 12.61
C LEU A 362 -7.04 -5.53 13.52
N LEU A 363 -7.05 -6.20 14.68
CA LEU A 363 -8.14 -6.07 15.65
C LEU A 363 -8.32 -4.62 16.08
N VAL A 364 -7.24 -3.94 16.44
CA VAL A 364 -7.29 -2.51 16.81
C VAL A 364 -7.77 -1.65 15.65
N ILE A 365 -7.29 -1.91 14.42
CA ILE A 365 -7.72 -1.20 13.21
C ILE A 365 -9.22 -1.37 12.98
N ILE A 366 -9.76 -2.58 13.08
CA ILE A 366 -11.20 -2.85 12.89
C ILE A 366 -12.01 -2.08 13.92
N LEU A 367 -11.63 -2.15 15.20
CA LEU A 367 -12.33 -1.44 16.27
C LEU A 367 -12.31 0.08 16.05
N LEU A 368 -11.14 0.66 15.80
CA LEU A 368 -11.00 2.10 15.51
C LEU A 368 -11.82 2.50 14.29
N SER A 369 -11.80 1.70 13.22
CA SER A 369 -12.50 2.01 11.97
C SER A 369 -14.01 2.02 12.13
N ILE A 370 -14.57 1.09 12.90
CA ILE A 370 -16.01 1.06 13.22
C ILE A 370 -16.43 2.36 13.93
N PHE A 371 -15.69 2.72 14.99
CA PHE A 371 -16.03 3.92 15.77
C PHE A 371 -15.79 5.21 14.99
N ILE A 372 -14.66 5.33 14.28
CA ILE A 372 -14.33 6.54 13.50
C ILE A 372 -15.33 6.72 12.36
N ALA A 373 -15.66 5.67 11.60
CA ALA A 373 -16.65 5.74 10.53
C ALA A 373 -18.02 6.21 11.07
N TYR A 374 -18.47 5.67 12.19
CA TYR A 374 -19.73 6.08 12.82
C TYR A 374 -19.69 7.54 13.28
N LEU A 375 -18.62 7.97 13.95
CA LEU A 375 -18.45 9.34 14.40
C LEU A 375 -18.44 10.35 13.25
N VAL A 376 -17.76 10.01 12.16
CA VAL A 376 -17.62 10.89 10.98
C VAL A 376 -18.93 10.98 10.19
N VAL A 377 -19.62 9.87 9.97
CA VAL A 377 -20.82 9.82 9.11
C VAL A 377 -22.09 10.20 9.87
N ARG A 378 -22.26 9.68 11.09
CA ARG A 378 -23.51 9.84 11.88
C ARG A 378 -23.45 10.96 12.91
N ARG A 379 -22.26 11.38 13.30
CA ARG A 379 -22.03 12.37 14.37
C ARG A 379 -21.09 13.47 13.92
N SER A 380 -21.24 13.93 12.67
CA SER A 380 -20.38 14.98 12.08
C SER A 380 -20.37 16.23 12.95
N ASN A 381 -19.19 16.62 13.41
CA ASN A 381 -18.87 17.87 14.09
C ASN A 381 -17.39 18.19 13.86
N LEU A 382 -16.93 19.37 14.29
CA LEU A 382 -15.54 19.81 14.07
C LEU A 382 -14.52 18.80 14.63
N TRP A 383 -14.77 18.23 15.82
CA TRP A 383 -13.88 17.27 16.46
C TRP A 383 -13.79 15.94 15.69
N ASN A 384 -14.93 15.44 15.24
CA ASN A 384 -14.98 14.19 14.46
C ASN A 384 -14.38 14.37 13.06
N ASN A 385 -14.53 15.56 12.47
CA ASN A 385 -13.87 15.90 11.21
C ASN A 385 -12.34 16.04 11.38
N LEU A 386 -11.87 16.51 12.54
CA LEU A 386 -10.44 16.50 12.88
C LEU A 386 -9.92 15.07 13.03
N ILE A 387 -10.67 14.19 13.72
CA ILE A 387 -10.32 12.76 13.84
C ILE A 387 -10.18 12.14 12.44
N ASP A 388 -11.13 12.39 11.53
CA ASP A 388 -11.04 11.91 10.14
C ASP A 388 -9.77 12.43 9.45
N SER A 389 -9.50 13.71 9.54
CA SER A 389 -8.32 14.32 8.91
C SER A 389 -7.02 13.77 9.48
N ILE A 390 -6.89 13.66 10.81
CA ILE A 390 -5.70 13.12 11.48
C ILE A 390 -5.51 11.64 11.13
N SER A 391 -6.58 10.86 11.06
CA SER A 391 -6.51 9.45 10.72
C SER A 391 -5.93 9.19 9.32
N MET A 392 -5.98 10.18 8.42
CA MET A 392 -5.45 10.08 7.06
C MET A 392 -3.99 10.53 6.91
N ILE A 393 -3.45 11.27 7.89
CA ILE A 393 -2.05 11.74 7.85
C ILE A 393 -1.06 10.59 7.60
N PRO A 394 -1.14 9.42 8.28
CA PRO A 394 -0.17 8.35 8.09
C PRO A 394 -0.20 7.68 6.72
N TYR A 395 -1.28 7.87 5.97
CA TYR A 395 -1.38 7.36 4.61
C TYR A 395 -0.37 8.01 3.65
N ILE A 396 0.00 9.24 3.96
CA ILE A 396 0.86 10.10 3.14
C ILE A 396 2.32 9.93 3.55
N ILE A 397 2.57 9.67 4.84
CA ILE A 397 3.92 9.66 5.41
C ILE A 397 4.62 8.32 5.10
N PRO A 398 5.88 8.34 4.60
CA PRO A 398 6.67 7.14 4.42
C PRO A 398 6.86 6.34 5.72
N GLY A 399 6.94 5.01 5.60
CA GLY A 399 7.09 4.15 6.76
C GLY A 399 8.37 4.36 7.54
N SER A 400 9.46 4.68 6.86
CA SER A 400 10.73 5.03 7.51
C SER A 400 10.59 6.25 8.42
N VAL A 401 9.87 7.27 7.98
CA VAL A 401 9.61 8.48 8.80
C VAL A 401 8.81 8.14 10.06
N ILE A 402 7.74 7.34 9.92
CA ILE A 402 6.93 6.92 11.08
C ILE A 402 7.78 6.07 12.04
N GLY A 403 8.59 5.15 11.51
CA GLY A 403 9.50 4.34 12.33
C GLY A 403 10.45 5.20 13.15
N ILE A 404 11.15 6.15 12.52
CA ILE A 404 12.08 7.07 13.20
C ILE A 404 11.35 7.95 14.21
N ALA A 405 10.18 8.51 13.84
CA ALA A 405 9.40 9.34 14.75
C ALA A 405 9.01 8.58 16.04
N LEU A 406 8.61 7.32 15.90
CA LEU A 406 8.27 6.46 17.04
C LEU A 406 9.49 6.13 17.90
N VAL A 407 10.65 5.86 17.30
CA VAL A 407 11.89 5.64 18.05
C VAL A 407 12.26 6.90 18.84
N ILE A 408 12.31 8.06 18.18
CA ILE A 408 12.65 9.33 18.84
C ILE A 408 11.68 9.66 20.00
N ALA A 409 10.39 9.37 19.81
CA ALA A 409 9.37 9.66 20.81
C ALA A 409 9.38 8.72 22.01
N PHE A 410 9.71 7.44 21.78
CA PHE A 410 9.54 6.36 22.75
C PHE A 410 10.83 5.60 23.10
N SER A 411 11.99 6.20 22.87
CA SER A 411 13.29 5.64 23.30
C SER A 411 13.58 5.85 24.79
N ASN A 412 13.01 6.89 25.41
CA ASN A 412 13.30 7.31 26.75
C ASN A 412 12.08 7.16 27.69
N LYS A 413 12.36 7.08 29.03
CA LYS A 413 11.31 7.13 30.05
C LYS A 413 10.49 8.42 29.94
N PRO A 414 9.15 8.41 30.29
CA PRO A 414 8.46 7.32 31.00
C PRO A 414 7.95 6.19 30.09
N LEU A 415 7.87 6.37 28.78
CA LEU A 415 7.29 5.40 27.83
C LEU A 415 8.38 4.82 26.91
N ALA A 416 9.35 4.11 27.49
CA ALA A 416 10.40 3.42 26.72
C ALA A 416 9.81 2.18 26.02
N LEU A 417 9.31 2.34 24.77
CA LEU A 417 8.67 1.27 24.01
C LEU A 417 9.55 0.72 22.89
N THR A 418 10.69 1.35 22.60
CA THR A 418 11.60 0.92 21.53
C THR A 418 12.03 -0.52 21.73
N GLY A 419 11.97 -1.33 20.66
CA GLY A 419 12.32 -2.75 20.71
C GLY A 419 11.23 -3.67 21.29
N THR A 420 10.03 -3.17 21.59
CA THR A 420 8.91 -3.99 22.06
C THR A 420 7.96 -4.36 20.91
N MET A 421 7.17 -5.42 21.10
CA MET A 421 6.05 -5.73 20.15
C MET A 421 5.03 -4.60 20.10
N LEU A 422 4.84 -3.87 21.19
CA LEU A 422 3.84 -2.81 21.29
C LEU A 422 4.13 -1.67 20.31
N ILE A 423 5.38 -1.21 20.18
CA ILE A 423 5.72 -0.15 19.23
C ILE A 423 5.52 -0.60 17.79
N MET A 424 5.78 -1.89 17.49
CA MET A 424 5.49 -2.49 16.17
C MET A 424 3.99 -2.45 15.88
N ILE A 425 3.16 -2.87 16.86
CA ILE A 425 1.70 -2.85 16.73
C ILE A 425 1.20 -1.42 16.53
N ILE A 426 1.67 -0.45 17.30
CA ILE A 426 1.31 0.98 17.17
C ILE A 426 1.66 1.48 15.76
N SER A 427 2.87 1.21 15.28
CA SER A 427 3.30 1.58 13.94
C SER A 427 2.40 0.98 12.86
N PHE A 428 2.08 -0.30 12.97
CA PHE A 428 1.24 -1.03 12.04
C PHE A 428 -0.19 -0.50 12.02
N VAL A 429 -0.78 -0.25 13.20
CA VAL A 429 -2.11 0.37 13.34
C VAL A 429 -2.14 1.72 12.66
N ILE A 430 -1.24 2.62 13.03
CA ILE A 430 -1.19 3.98 12.49
C ILE A 430 -1.12 3.95 10.96
N ARG A 431 -0.24 3.14 10.40
CA ARG A 431 0.00 3.11 8.95
C ARG A 431 -1.12 2.48 8.13
N ARG A 432 -1.86 1.52 8.69
CA ARG A 432 -2.82 0.71 7.91
C ARG A 432 -4.28 0.97 8.25
N MET A 433 -4.58 1.70 9.36
CA MET A 433 -5.96 2.06 9.69
C MET A 433 -6.69 2.86 8.60
N PRO A 434 -6.04 3.75 7.78
CA PRO A 434 -6.76 4.53 6.78
C PRO A 434 -7.53 3.68 5.76
N TYR A 435 -7.02 2.50 5.40
CA TYR A 435 -7.69 1.60 4.44
C TYR A 435 -9.06 1.14 4.97
N THR A 436 -9.07 0.62 6.19
CA THR A 436 -10.31 0.10 6.80
C THR A 436 -11.27 1.23 7.16
N ILE A 437 -10.77 2.38 7.64
CA ILE A 437 -11.60 3.55 7.94
C ILE A 437 -12.32 4.02 6.67
N ARG A 438 -11.63 4.17 5.55
CA ARG A 438 -12.23 4.64 4.29
C ARG A 438 -13.27 3.66 3.76
N SER A 439 -12.97 2.38 3.77
CA SER A 439 -13.92 1.35 3.34
C SER A 439 -15.17 1.29 4.23
N ALA A 440 -15.00 1.33 5.55
CA ALA A 440 -16.10 1.38 6.51
C ALA A 440 -16.96 2.64 6.35
N THR A 441 -16.31 3.81 6.17
CA THR A 441 -16.99 5.10 5.96
C THR A 441 -17.80 5.10 4.67
N ALA A 442 -17.21 4.65 3.57
CA ALA A 442 -17.87 4.56 2.27
C ALA A 442 -19.11 3.65 2.31
N ASN A 443 -18.99 2.50 2.99
CA ASN A 443 -20.11 1.58 3.17
C ASN A 443 -21.21 2.20 4.06
N LEU A 444 -20.86 2.85 5.18
CA LEU A 444 -21.84 3.46 6.09
C LEU A 444 -22.61 4.61 5.45
N ILE A 445 -21.99 5.37 4.54
CA ILE A 445 -22.67 6.44 3.78
C ILE A 445 -23.81 5.86 2.92
N GLN A 446 -23.67 4.64 2.41
CA GLN A 446 -24.68 3.98 1.58
C GLN A 446 -25.87 3.44 2.40
N ILE A 447 -25.74 3.30 3.72
CA ILE A 447 -26.79 2.83 4.61
C ILE A 447 -27.70 4.00 4.98
N PRO A 448 -29.00 4.00 4.62
CA PRO A 448 -29.93 5.08 4.97
C PRO A 448 -30.08 5.23 6.49
N MET A 449 -30.09 6.47 6.97
CA MET A 449 -30.24 6.79 8.40
C MET A 449 -31.60 6.34 8.96
N SER A 450 -32.63 6.27 8.12
CA SER A 450 -33.97 5.83 8.47
C SER A 450 -34.03 4.44 9.09
N ILE A 451 -33.07 3.55 8.78
CA ILE A 451 -32.97 2.21 9.38
C ILE A 451 -32.62 2.31 10.87
N GLU A 452 -31.68 3.20 11.22
CA GLU A 452 -31.31 3.45 12.61
C GLU A 452 -32.47 4.13 13.37
N GLU A 453 -33.14 5.11 12.73
CA GLU A 453 -34.30 5.80 13.29
C GLU A 453 -35.47 4.87 13.53
N ALA A 454 -35.77 3.94 12.62
CA ALA A 454 -36.78 2.90 12.81
C ALA A 454 -36.48 2.01 13.99
N SER A 455 -35.22 1.57 14.16
CA SER A 455 -34.78 0.77 15.30
C SER A 455 -34.99 1.53 16.63
N ILE A 456 -34.66 2.81 16.66
CA ILE A 456 -34.85 3.66 17.87
C ILE A 456 -36.34 3.87 18.14
N SER A 457 -37.16 4.08 17.11
CA SER A 457 -38.63 4.23 17.23
C SER A 457 -39.32 2.99 17.77
N LEU A 458 -38.74 1.82 17.50
CA LEU A 458 -39.16 0.53 18.08
C LEU A 458 -38.66 0.33 19.54
N GLY A 459 -38.09 1.36 20.18
CA GLY A 459 -37.72 1.35 21.60
C GLY A 459 -36.29 0.88 21.90
N THR A 460 -35.44 0.66 20.87
CA THR A 460 -34.04 0.30 21.12
C THR A 460 -33.19 1.53 21.47
N SER A 461 -32.27 1.38 22.42
CA SER A 461 -31.32 2.46 22.76
C SER A 461 -30.32 2.69 21.60
N LYS A 462 -29.80 3.92 21.48
CA LYS A 462 -28.81 4.29 20.45
C LYS A 462 -27.59 3.36 20.39
N LEU A 463 -27.09 2.94 21.55
CA LEU A 463 -25.95 2.02 21.63
C LEU A 463 -26.33 0.60 21.18
N LYS A 464 -27.53 0.14 21.52
CA LYS A 464 -28.04 -1.17 21.08
C LYS A 464 -28.30 -1.17 19.58
N THR A 465 -28.88 -0.10 19.02
CA THR A 465 -29.05 0.10 17.57
C THR A 465 -27.71 0.08 16.84
N PHE A 466 -26.71 0.79 17.35
CA PHE A 466 -25.36 0.76 16.79
C PHE A 466 -24.80 -0.66 16.71
N ARG A 467 -24.85 -1.41 17.84
CA ARG A 467 -24.27 -2.77 17.90
C ARG A 467 -25.08 -3.79 17.10
N ALA A 468 -26.42 -3.73 17.17
CA ALA A 468 -27.29 -4.77 16.63
C ALA A 468 -27.73 -4.52 15.17
N VAL A 469 -27.66 -3.27 14.67
CA VAL A 469 -28.12 -2.89 13.35
C VAL A 469 -26.96 -2.30 12.53
N THR A 470 -26.36 -1.19 12.99
CA THR A 470 -25.39 -0.45 12.19
C THR A 470 -24.12 -1.25 11.94
N VAL A 471 -23.50 -1.84 12.98
CA VAL A 471 -22.25 -2.60 12.83
C VAL A 471 -22.42 -3.84 11.94
N PRO A 472 -23.47 -4.69 12.10
CA PRO A 472 -23.71 -5.81 11.17
C PRO A 472 -23.89 -5.37 9.72
N MET A 473 -24.59 -4.26 9.47
CA MET A 473 -24.78 -3.75 8.11
C MET A 473 -23.46 -3.22 7.48
N MET A 474 -22.52 -2.77 8.31
CA MET A 474 -21.20 -2.30 7.86
C MET A 474 -20.20 -3.44 7.60
N THR A 475 -20.55 -4.70 7.92
CA THR A 475 -19.59 -5.81 7.93
C THR A 475 -18.86 -5.98 6.60
N ASN A 476 -19.54 -5.88 5.46
CA ASN A 476 -18.91 -6.02 4.15
C ASN A 476 -17.86 -4.94 3.88
N GLY A 477 -18.16 -3.69 4.22
CA GLY A 477 -17.19 -2.59 4.10
C GLY A 477 -16.00 -2.75 5.04
N ILE A 478 -16.25 -3.18 6.28
CA ILE A 478 -15.20 -3.44 7.26
C ILE A 478 -14.29 -4.57 6.79
N LEU A 479 -14.85 -5.70 6.33
CA LEU A 479 -14.08 -6.84 5.84
C LEU A 479 -13.25 -6.49 4.60
N SER A 480 -13.80 -5.71 3.66
CA SER A 480 -13.07 -5.27 2.48
C SER A 480 -11.85 -4.41 2.84
N GLY A 481 -12.00 -3.46 3.76
CA GLY A 481 -10.88 -2.67 4.25
C GLY A 481 -9.90 -3.47 5.12
N ALA A 482 -10.41 -4.41 5.93
CA ALA A 482 -9.61 -5.24 6.81
C ALA A 482 -8.64 -6.16 6.06
N ILE A 483 -9.06 -6.76 4.93
CA ILE A 483 -8.16 -7.62 4.13
C ILE A 483 -7.03 -6.81 3.49
N LEU A 484 -7.32 -5.61 2.98
CA LEU A 484 -6.29 -4.72 2.45
C LEU A 484 -5.29 -4.31 3.53
N SER A 485 -5.79 -4.02 4.73
CA SER A 485 -4.95 -3.76 5.90
C SER A 485 -4.13 -4.98 6.27
N TRP A 486 -4.73 -6.17 6.37
CA TRP A 486 -4.06 -7.43 6.75
C TRP A 486 -2.87 -7.75 5.84
N VAL A 487 -3.08 -7.78 4.52
CA VAL A 487 -2.01 -8.08 3.57
C VAL A 487 -0.88 -7.06 3.69
N SER A 488 -1.24 -5.79 3.83
CA SER A 488 -0.26 -4.71 4.00
C SER A 488 0.48 -4.76 5.35
N LEU A 489 -0.15 -5.29 6.42
CA LEU A 489 0.46 -5.50 7.72
C LEU A 489 1.49 -6.64 7.68
N VAL A 490 1.10 -7.78 7.14
CA VAL A 490 1.96 -8.98 7.06
C VAL A 490 3.19 -8.73 6.17
N THR A 491 3.07 -7.87 5.16
CA THR A 491 4.15 -7.52 4.23
C THR A 491 4.91 -6.24 4.59
N GLU A 492 4.67 -5.68 5.79
CA GLU A 492 5.27 -4.41 6.20
C GLU A 492 6.78 -4.53 6.44
N LEU A 493 7.56 -3.74 5.68
CA LEU A 493 9.01 -3.64 5.80
C LEU A 493 9.46 -2.26 6.27
N SER A 494 8.91 -1.19 5.69
CA SER A 494 9.47 0.17 5.78
C SER A 494 9.61 0.71 7.20
N SER A 495 8.62 0.46 8.06
CA SER A 495 8.72 0.83 9.48
C SER A 495 9.33 -0.28 10.32
N SER A 496 9.11 -1.54 9.93
CA SER A 496 9.65 -2.70 10.64
C SER A 496 11.16 -2.71 10.70
N ILE A 497 11.83 -2.32 9.61
CA ILE A 497 13.30 -2.29 9.52
C ILE A 497 13.96 -1.33 10.53
N ILE A 498 13.20 -0.34 10.99
CA ILE A 498 13.68 0.65 11.99
C ILE A 498 13.32 0.21 13.42
N LEU A 499 12.17 -0.46 13.58
CA LEU A 499 11.60 -0.74 14.90
C LEU A 499 11.92 -2.14 15.43
N TYR A 500 12.31 -3.07 14.56
CA TYR A 500 12.51 -4.48 14.94
C TYR A 500 13.74 -4.68 15.84
N ASN A 501 13.69 -5.73 16.59
CA ASN A 501 14.84 -6.36 17.20
C ASN A 501 14.75 -7.88 17.05
N ASN A 502 15.71 -8.62 17.60
CA ASN A 502 15.75 -10.06 17.46
C ASN A 502 14.52 -10.77 18.06
N SER A 503 13.87 -10.17 19.08
CA SER A 503 12.65 -10.74 19.70
C SER A 503 11.38 -10.44 18.91
N THR A 504 11.33 -9.33 18.17
CA THR A 504 10.15 -8.85 17.43
C THR A 504 10.24 -9.06 15.92
N ILE A 505 11.25 -9.79 15.45
CA ILE A 505 11.49 -10.03 14.02
C ILE A 505 10.28 -10.70 13.37
N THR A 506 9.84 -10.17 12.22
CA THR A 506 8.73 -10.69 11.41
C THR A 506 9.25 -11.52 10.22
N LEU A 507 8.36 -12.26 9.54
CA LEU A 507 8.72 -13.01 8.32
C LEU A 507 9.34 -12.10 7.26
N THR A 508 8.76 -10.92 7.07
CA THR A 508 9.23 -9.91 6.12
C THR A 508 10.66 -9.47 6.45
N MET A 509 10.93 -9.21 7.75
CA MET A 509 12.27 -8.87 8.21
C MET A 509 13.26 -10.03 8.10
N SER A 510 12.81 -11.26 8.40
CA SER A 510 13.67 -12.45 8.27
C SER A 510 14.10 -12.71 6.82
N ALA A 511 13.19 -12.48 5.86
CA ALA A 511 13.53 -12.54 4.44
C ALA A 511 14.55 -11.46 4.07
N TYR A 512 14.34 -10.20 4.49
CA TYR A 512 15.26 -9.10 4.22
C TYR A 512 16.66 -9.33 4.84
N VAL A 513 16.71 -9.70 6.11
CA VAL A 513 17.99 -9.99 6.82
C VAL A 513 18.73 -11.13 6.15
N SER A 514 18.01 -12.17 5.68
CA SER A 514 18.63 -13.28 4.96
C SER A 514 19.22 -12.86 3.61
N ILE A 515 18.57 -11.91 2.89
CA ILE A 515 19.12 -11.31 1.67
C ILE A 515 20.39 -10.52 2.00
N ALA A 516 20.34 -9.65 3.01
CA ALA A 516 21.47 -8.81 3.41
C ALA A 516 22.68 -9.63 3.86
N MET A 517 22.45 -10.81 4.47
CA MET A 517 23.51 -11.74 4.87
C MET A 517 23.98 -12.65 3.71
N GLY A 518 23.48 -12.49 2.50
CA GLY A 518 23.82 -13.34 1.35
C GLY A 518 23.27 -14.77 1.44
N ASN A 519 22.33 -15.05 2.35
CA ASN A 519 21.73 -16.38 2.51
C ASN A 519 20.46 -16.51 1.66
N TYR A 520 20.65 -16.66 0.34
CA TYR A 520 19.57 -16.55 -0.64
C TYR A 520 18.58 -17.70 -0.57
N GLY A 521 19.02 -18.91 -0.21
CA GLY A 521 18.11 -20.04 -0.03
C GLY A 521 17.10 -19.79 1.10
N MET A 522 17.57 -19.34 2.27
CA MET A 522 16.71 -18.97 3.39
C MET A 522 15.78 -17.80 3.05
N ALA A 523 16.30 -16.78 2.36
CA ALA A 523 15.51 -15.65 1.90
C ALA A 523 14.33 -16.10 1.03
N CYS A 524 14.58 -17.00 0.07
CA CYS A 524 13.55 -17.61 -0.78
C CYS A 524 12.54 -18.43 0.04
N ALA A 525 12.98 -19.17 1.07
CA ALA A 525 12.08 -19.94 1.93
C ALA A 525 11.13 -19.03 2.74
N PHE A 526 11.64 -17.98 3.40
CA PHE A 526 10.81 -16.99 4.09
C PHE A 526 9.85 -16.27 3.15
N SER A 527 10.33 -15.88 1.97
CA SER A 527 9.53 -15.19 0.96
C SER A 527 8.41 -16.07 0.42
N SER A 528 8.67 -17.37 0.22
CA SER A 528 7.66 -18.34 -0.22
C SER A 528 6.56 -18.53 0.83
N ILE A 529 6.94 -18.67 2.10
CA ILE A 529 5.98 -18.80 3.19
C ILE A 529 5.11 -17.54 3.27
N LEU A 530 5.72 -16.35 3.15
CA LEU A 530 5.00 -15.07 3.16
C LEU A 530 4.02 -14.96 1.98
N THR A 531 4.44 -15.38 0.78
CA THR A 531 3.60 -15.39 -0.41
C THR A 531 2.42 -16.34 -0.24
N VAL A 532 2.64 -17.55 0.27
CA VAL A 532 1.55 -18.50 0.56
C VAL A 532 0.60 -17.96 1.61
N LEU A 533 1.12 -17.34 2.68
CA LEU A 533 0.30 -16.74 3.73
C LEU A 533 -0.62 -15.63 3.18
N THR A 534 -0.09 -14.73 2.36
CA THR A 534 -0.89 -13.66 1.74
C THR A 534 -1.92 -14.20 0.76
N PHE A 535 -1.56 -15.22 -0.03
CA PHE A 535 -2.45 -15.88 -0.97
C PHE A 535 -3.61 -16.59 -0.26
N VAL A 536 -3.32 -17.40 0.76
CA VAL A 536 -4.34 -18.09 1.56
C VAL A 536 -5.26 -17.09 2.24
N SER A 537 -4.72 -16.00 2.81
CA SER A 537 -5.52 -14.94 3.44
C SER A 537 -6.51 -14.31 2.45
N LEU A 538 -6.10 -14.07 1.20
CA LEU A 538 -6.99 -13.53 0.17
C LEU A 538 -8.08 -14.55 -0.23
N LEU A 539 -7.72 -15.83 -0.39
CA LEU A 539 -8.71 -16.87 -0.72
C LEU A 539 -9.76 -17.03 0.38
N VAL A 540 -9.32 -17.00 1.65
CA VAL A 540 -10.24 -17.04 2.81
C VAL A 540 -11.18 -15.84 2.76
N TYR A 541 -10.65 -14.62 2.50
CA TYR A 541 -11.46 -13.43 2.37
C TYR A 541 -12.51 -13.54 1.26
N LEU A 542 -12.12 -13.94 0.05
CA LEU A 542 -13.04 -14.09 -1.08
C LEU A 542 -14.15 -15.10 -0.79
N LYS A 543 -13.85 -16.15 -0.04
CA LYS A 543 -14.85 -17.14 0.39
C LYS A 543 -15.81 -16.60 1.45
N VAL A 544 -15.29 -15.82 2.43
CA VAL A 544 -16.09 -15.29 3.54
C VAL A 544 -16.94 -14.10 3.12
N SER A 545 -16.39 -13.21 2.27
CA SER A 545 -17.12 -12.00 1.85
C SER A 545 -18.23 -12.28 0.83
N GLY A 546 -18.22 -13.45 0.18
CA GLY A 546 -19.15 -13.76 -0.93
C GLY A 546 -19.02 -12.79 -2.10
N ALA A 547 -18.02 -11.93 -2.07
CA ALA A 547 -17.85 -10.87 -3.06
C ALA A 547 -17.30 -11.45 -4.36
N GLU A 548 -18.05 -11.32 -5.43
CA GLU A 548 -17.55 -11.58 -6.79
C GLU A 548 -16.56 -10.49 -7.23
N ASP A 549 -16.65 -9.30 -6.63
CA ASP A 549 -15.79 -8.14 -6.87
C ASP A 549 -15.36 -7.49 -5.54
N ILE A 550 -14.07 -7.19 -5.37
CA ILE A 550 -13.58 -6.35 -4.28
C ILE A 550 -13.90 -4.90 -4.65
N GLN A 551 -14.81 -4.27 -3.93
CA GLN A 551 -15.04 -2.82 -4.02
C GLN A 551 -13.97 -2.13 -3.15
N VAL A 552 -13.11 -1.33 -3.78
CA VAL A 552 -12.08 -0.51 -3.12
C VAL A 552 -12.50 0.96 -3.13
#